data_ab0c3aaec69bac5da8ffef5230288449
#
_entry.id   ab0c3aaec69bac5da8ffef5230288449
#
_cell.length_a   1.000
_cell.length_b   1.000
_cell.length_c   1.000
_cell.angle_alpha   90.00
_cell.angle_beta   90.00
_cell.angle_gamma   90.00
#
_symmetry.space_group_name_H-M   'P 1'
#
loop_
_entity.id
_entity.type
_entity.pdbx_description
1 polymer ?
#
loop_
_entity_poly.entity_id
_entity_poly.type
_entity_poly.pdbx_seq_one_letter_code
_entity_poly.pdbx_strand_id
1 'polypeptide(L)'
;SEGYPVYKQNRRQMIEGNLSYKQAMEELFGNLSVRYSRSTTPYTPYQQSQEGYLISSYQEGENNRNQFSISASLSKGISWIKGYIFLDAAYSDSRSLLVRNDLKVPNAQRTWHIVPRLETDLFRWLTMKYKLNYAYSILALEDEETATRNISLNQQLSLRFSPFAKVSMELVAEHYHN
;
A
#
# COMPACT_ATOMS: atom_id res chain seq x y z
N SER A 1 1.25 -47.40 9.48
CA SER A 1 2.36 -46.45 9.70
C SER A 1 1.85 -45.05 9.40
N GLU A 2 1.53 -44.34 10.46
CA GLU A 2 1.19 -42.92 10.38
C GLU A 2 2.44 -42.15 10.00
N GLY A 3 2.52 -41.68 8.74
CA GLY A 3 3.58 -40.80 8.27
C GLY A 3 3.46 -39.46 8.99
N TYR A 4 4.52 -39.06 9.69
CA TYR A 4 4.64 -37.70 10.24
C TYR A 4 4.39 -36.67 9.14
N PRO A 5 3.59 -35.62 9.40
CA PRO A 5 3.38 -34.57 8.41
C PRO A 5 4.73 -33.93 8.05
N VAL A 6 5.12 -34.05 6.80
CA VAL A 6 6.32 -33.36 6.30
C VAL A 6 6.03 -31.87 6.31
N TYR A 7 6.62 -31.16 7.26
CA TYR A 7 6.55 -29.70 7.30
C TYR A 7 7.26 -29.12 6.10
N LYS A 8 6.51 -28.73 5.07
CA LYS A 8 7.04 -28.02 3.91
C LYS A 8 7.40 -26.59 4.33
N GLN A 9 8.65 -26.21 4.17
CA GLN A 9 9.14 -24.89 4.60
C GLN A 9 8.82 -23.81 3.57
N ASN A 10 8.39 -22.65 4.05
CA ASN A 10 8.35 -21.43 3.27
C ASN A 10 9.78 -20.90 3.07
N ARG A 11 10.13 -20.57 1.83
CA ARG A 11 11.41 -19.93 1.50
C ARG A 11 11.16 -18.51 1.04
N ARG A 12 11.94 -17.57 1.57
CA ARG A 12 11.89 -16.17 1.14
C ARG A 12 13.29 -15.63 0.93
N GLN A 13 13.49 -14.99 -0.20
CA GLN A 13 14.66 -14.21 -0.54
C GLN A 13 14.23 -12.77 -0.73
N MET A 14 15.01 -11.81 -0.23
CA MET A 14 14.69 -10.39 -0.31
C MET A 14 15.98 -9.59 -0.51
N ILE A 15 15.91 -8.64 -1.42
CA ILE A 15 16.95 -7.62 -1.64
C ILE A 15 16.26 -6.28 -1.45
N GLU A 16 16.87 -5.41 -0.68
CA GLU A 16 16.37 -4.07 -0.39
C GLU A 16 17.51 -3.05 -0.48
N GLY A 17 17.23 -1.93 -1.14
CA GLY A 17 18.11 -0.78 -1.21
C GLY A 17 17.37 0.46 -0.71
N ASN A 18 18.03 1.27 0.13
CA ASN A 18 17.47 2.49 0.68
C ASN A 18 18.43 3.65 0.41
N LEU A 19 17.89 4.77 -0.08
CA LEU A 19 18.58 6.03 -0.27
C LEU A 19 17.87 7.11 0.53
N SER A 20 18.62 7.83 1.37
CA SER A 20 18.10 8.95 2.15
C SER A 20 18.82 10.22 1.76
N TYR A 21 18.07 11.29 1.57
CA TYR A 21 18.56 12.64 1.33
C TYR A 21 18.08 13.57 2.43
N LYS A 22 18.99 14.38 2.96
CA LYS A 22 18.67 15.32 4.03
C LYS A 22 19.40 16.64 3.80
N GLN A 23 18.63 17.71 3.67
CA GLN A 23 19.14 19.09 3.61
C GLN A 23 18.45 19.92 4.69
N ALA A 24 19.08 20.01 5.84
CA ALA A 24 18.48 20.61 7.03
C ALA A 24 18.19 22.11 6.90
N MET A 25 19.05 22.87 6.18
CA MET A 25 18.88 24.33 5.99
C MET A 25 17.64 24.68 5.14
N GLU A 26 17.25 23.79 4.24
CA GLU A 26 16.06 23.96 3.41
C GLU A 26 14.85 23.14 3.91
N GLU A 27 15.00 22.49 5.06
CA GLU A 27 14.00 21.58 5.63
C GLU A 27 13.48 20.55 4.61
N LEU A 28 14.40 20.07 3.74
CA LEU A 28 14.08 19.11 2.69
C LEU A 28 14.62 17.73 3.08
N PHE A 29 13.72 16.75 3.14
CA PHE A 29 14.03 15.37 3.45
C PHE A 29 13.40 14.45 2.41
N GLY A 30 14.17 13.49 1.93
CA GLY A 30 13.71 12.52 0.96
C GLY A 30 14.21 11.12 1.29
N ASN A 31 13.38 10.11 1.06
CA ASN A 31 13.76 8.71 1.15
C ASN A 31 13.25 7.98 -0.08
N LEU A 32 14.07 7.08 -0.60
CA LEU A 32 13.72 6.16 -1.67
C LEU A 32 14.07 4.75 -1.23
N SER A 33 13.12 3.84 -1.30
CA SER A 33 13.31 2.42 -1.01
C SER A 33 12.91 1.59 -2.23
N VAL A 34 13.77 0.66 -2.60
CA VAL A 34 13.51 -0.32 -3.66
C VAL A 34 13.67 -1.70 -3.05
N ARG A 35 12.67 -2.55 -3.22
CA ARG A 35 12.64 -3.90 -2.67
C ARG A 35 12.20 -4.89 -3.73
N TYR A 36 12.95 -5.98 -3.83
CA TYR A 36 12.56 -7.16 -4.57
C TYR A 36 12.51 -8.35 -3.63
N SER A 37 11.45 -9.12 -3.66
CA SER A 37 11.34 -10.35 -2.89
C SER A 37 10.78 -11.49 -3.73
N ARG A 38 11.33 -12.67 -3.51
CA ARG A 38 10.82 -13.93 -4.04
C ARG A 38 10.48 -14.84 -2.88
N SER A 39 9.26 -15.35 -2.84
CA SER A 39 8.84 -16.33 -1.86
C SER A 39 8.26 -17.55 -2.53
N THR A 40 8.58 -18.73 -1.97
CA THR A 40 8.00 -20.00 -2.38
C THR A 40 7.22 -20.56 -1.20
N THR A 41 5.94 -20.81 -1.40
CA THR A 41 5.05 -21.43 -0.42
C THR A 41 4.66 -22.82 -0.90
N PRO A 42 4.46 -23.81 -0.01
CA PRO A 42 4.05 -25.15 -0.38
C PRO A 42 2.57 -25.27 -0.72
N TYR A 43 1.84 -24.16 -0.61
CA TYR A 43 0.39 -24.11 -0.85
C TYR A 43 0.07 -23.02 -1.87
N THR A 44 -0.82 -23.36 -2.81
CA THR A 44 -1.34 -22.42 -3.80
C THR A 44 -2.79 -22.11 -3.46
N PRO A 45 -3.23 -20.82 -3.50
CA PRO A 45 -4.63 -20.46 -3.36
C PRO A 45 -5.47 -21.16 -4.44
N TYR A 46 -6.58 -21.74 -4.00
CA TYR A 46 -7.51 -22.46 -4.86
C TYR A 46 -8.88 -21.78 -4.81
N GLN A 47 -9.48 -21.56 -5.96
CA GLN A 47 -10.82 -21.00 -6.11
C GLN A 47 -11.65 -21.88 -7.01
N GLN A 48 -12.86 -22.20 -6.56
CA GLN A 48 -13.84 -22.95 -7.34
C GLN A 48 -15.16 -22.17 -7.33
N SER A 49 -15.73 -22.01 -8.52
CA SER A 49 -17.07 -21.47 -8.67
C SER A 49 -18.07 -22.61 -8.75
N GLN A 50 -18.99 -22.69 -7.79
CA GLN A 50 -20.04 -23.70 -7.75
C GLN A 50 -21.38 -23.03 -7.48
N GLU A 51 -22.34 -23.17 -8.40
CA GLU A 51 -23.73 -22.70 -8.26
C GLU A 51 -23.90 -21.24 -7.80
N GLY A 52 -23.01 -20.34 -8.26
CA GLY A 52 -23.05 -18.91 -7.89
C GLY A 52 -22.29 -18.57 -6.61
N TYR A 53 -21.66 -19.53 -5.96
CA TYR A 53 -20.78 -19.32 -4.80
C TYR A 53 -19.32 -19.47 -5.22
N LEU A 54 -18.45 -18.61 -4.67
CA LEU A 54 -17.00 -18.73 -4.80
C LEU A 54 -16.43 -19.40 -3.56
N ILE A 55 -15.96 -20.63 -3.71
CA ILE A 55 -15.27 -21.37 -2.65
C ILE A 55 -13.78 -21.08 -2.75
N SER A 56 -13.19 -20.55 -1.69
CA SER A 56 -11.75 -20.29 -1.60
C SER A 56 -11.10 -21.21 -0.59
N SER A 57 -10.03 -21.89 -0.99
CA SER A 57 -9.25 -22.79 -0.15
C SER A 57 -7.78 -22.77 -0.56
N TYR A 58 -6.97 -23.68 -0.02
CA TYR A 58 -5.57 -23.87 -0.39
C TYR A 58 -5.36 -25.30 -0.84
N GLN A 59 -4.65 -25.46 -1.95
CA GLN A 59 -4.24 -26.76 -2.47
C GLN A 59 -2.75 -26.95 -2.28
N GLU A 60 -2.30 -28.16 -1.99
CA GLU A 60 -0.88 -28.49 -1.98
C GLU A 60 -0.27 -28.28 -3.37
N GLY A 61 0.81 -27.53 -3.41
CA GLY A 61 1.52 -27.19 -4.65
C GLY A 61 2.42 -25.98 -4.43
N GLU A 62 3.60 -26.01 -5.02
CA GLU A 62 4.53 -24.88 -4.93
C GLU A 62 3.96 -23.64 -5.61
N ASN A 63 3.85 -22.55 -4.87
CA ASN A 63 3.52 -21.24 -5.38
C ASN A 63 4.73 -20.29 -5.24
N ASN A 64 5.24 -19.86 -6.37
CA ASN A 64 6.30 -18.87 -6.44
C ASN A 64 5.68 -17.49 -6.60
N ARG A 65 5.88 -16.65 -5.58
CA ARG A 65 5.45 -15.25 -5.60
C ARG A 65 6.67 -14.36 -5.76
N ASN A 66 6.67 -13.56 -6.81
CA ASN A 66 7.65 -12.50 -7.03
C ASN A 66 6.98 -11.15 -6.73
N GLN A 67 7.64 -10.30 -5.97
CA GLN A 67 7.14 -8.98 -5.62
C GLN A 67 8.26 -7.95 -5.80
N PHE A 68 7.99 -6.95 -6.61
CA PHE A 68 8.79 -5.75 -6.73
C PHE A 68 8.03 -4.59 -6.08
N SER A 69 8.72 -3.75 -5.34
CA SER A 69 8.14 -2.52 -4.80
C SER A 69 9.17 -1.39 -4.79
N ILE A 70 8.68 -0.20 -5.07
CA ILE A 70 9.42 1.05 -4.93
C ILE A 70 8.56 2.01 -4.14
N SER A 71 9.16 2.68 -3.16
CA SER A 71 8.50 3.72 -2.38
C SER A 71 9.41 4.93 -2.24
N ALA A 72 8.80 6.10 -2.33
CA ALA A 72 9.47 7.37 -2.14
C ALA A 72 8.68 8.20 -1.14
N SER A 73 9.38 8.87 -0.24
CA SER A 73 8.81 9.89 0.63
C SER A 73 9.61 11.17 0.51
N LEU A 74 8.90 12.29 0.43
CA LEU A 74 9.46 13.63 0.38
C LEU A 74 8.76 14.49 1.41
N SER A 75 9.52 15.27 2.17
CA SER A 75 8.97 16.31 3.04
C SER A 75 9.74 17.60 2.87
N LYS A 76 9.01 18.72 2.85
CA LYS A 76 9.58 20.06 2.74
C LYS A 76 8.86 21.03 3.66
N GLY A 77 9.64 21.75 4.47
CA GLY A 77 9.18 22.91 5.21
C GLY A 77 8.98 24.11 4.27
N ILE A 78 7.89 24.83 4.45
CA ILE A 78 7.57 26.01 3.66
C ILE A 78 7.28 27.17 4.61
N SER A 79 8.24 28.09 4.72
CA SER A 79 8.23 29.14 5.73
C SER A 79 7.07 30.15 5.55
N TRP A 80 6.67 30.45 4.32
CA TRP A 80 5.59 31.42 4.05
C TRP A 80 4.19 30.93 4.46
N ILE A 81 3.96 29.60 4.46
CA ILE A 81 2.72 28.99 4.99
C ILE A 81 2.87 28.51 6.43
N LYS A 82 4.08 28.65 7.04
CA LYS A 82 4.43 28.11 8.36
C LYS A 82 4.04 26.64 8.49
N GLY A 83 4.41 25.83 7.53
CA GLY A 83 3.94 24.45 7.46
C GLY A 83 4.87 23.54 6.69
N TYR A 84 4.42 22.29 6.55
CA TYR A 84 5.12 21.23 5.87
C TYR A 84 4.24 20.59 4.80
N ILE A 85 4.87 20.26 3.68
CA ILE A 85 4.28 19.39 2.65
C ILE A 85 5.00 18.05 2.73
N PHE A 86 4.22 16.98 2.71
CA PHE A 86 4.71 15.61 2.65
C PHE A 86 4.10 14.95 1.40
N LEU A 87 4.89 14.15 0.73
CA LEU A 87 4.44 13.32 -0.38
C LEU A 87 4.99 11.92 -0.19
N ASP A 88 4.12 10.96 0.03
CA ASP A 88 4.47 9.54 0.01
C ASP A 88 3.92 8.93 -1.27
N ALA A 89 4.74 8.21 -2.01
CA ALA A 89 4.37 7.49 -3.21
C ALA A 89 4.93 6.08 -3.16
N ALA A 90 4.12 5.10 -3.52
CA ALA A 90 4.53 3.70 -3.59
C ALA A 90 3.94 3.02 -4.82
N TYR A 91 4.73 2.16 -5.41
CA TYR A 91 4.33 1.22 -6.46
C TYR A 91 4.72 -0.19 -6.07
N SER A 92 3.84 -1.15 -6.31
CA SER A 92 4.15 -2.56 -6.16
C SER A 92 3.60 -3.38 -7.33
N ASP A 93 4.40 -4.34 -7.80
CA ASP A 93 4.04 -5.39 -8.77
C ASP A 93 4.25 -6.73 -8.07
N SER A 94 3.20 -7.52 -7.95
CA SER A 94 3.21 -8.85 -7.34
C SER A 94 2.66 -9.86 -8.33
N ARG A 95 3.44 -10.91 -8.57
CA ARG A 95 3.07 -12.01 -9.47
C ARG A 95 3.08 -13.32 -8.72
N SER A 96 2.02 -14.10 -8.87
CA SER A 96 1.85 -15.39 -8.21
C SER A 96 1.00 -16.31 -9.07
N LEU A 97 0.82 -17.56 -8.62
CA LEU A 97 -0.10 -18.50 -9.23
C LEU A 97 -1.35 -18.63 -8.37
N LEU A 98 -2.50 -18.71 -9.04
CA LEU A 98 -3.79 -19.05 -8.47
C LEU A 98 -4.26 -20.35 -9.17
N VAL A 99 -4.88 -21.27 -8.46
CA VAL A 99 -5.58 -22.39 -9.06
C VAL A 99 -7.06 -22.07 -9.07
N ARG A 100 -7.65 -22.03 -10.25
CA ARG A 100 -9.08 -21.76 -10.46
C ARG A 100 -9.70 -22.87 -11.28
N ASN A 101 -10.70 -23.54 -10.74
CA ASN A 101 -11.34 -24.71 -11.38
C ASN A 101 -10.30 -25.72 -11.91
N ASP A 102 -9.34 -26.10 -11.06
CA ASP A 102 -8.24 -27.03 -11.34
C ASP A 102 -7.21 -26.56 -12.41
N LEU A 103 -7.35 -25.34 -12.93
CA LEU A 103 -6.38 -24.75 -13.84
C LEU A 103 -5.43 -23.80 -13.09
N LYS A 104 -4.15 -23.84 -13.40
CA LYS A 104 -3.16 -22.89 -12.88
C LYS A 104 -3.23 -21.61 -13.67
N VAL A 105 -3.64 -20.53 -13.01
CA VAL A 105 -3.81 -19.21 -13.60
C VAL A 105 -2.78 -18.26 -13.04
N PRO A 106 -1.86 -17.71 -13.85
CA PRO A 106 -1.00 -16.62 -13.45
C PRO A 106 -1.82 -15.39 -13.02
N ASN A 107 -1.43 -14.83 -11.88
CA ASN A 107 -2.07 -13.67 -11.28
C ASN A 107 -1.01 -12.56 -11.14
N ALA A 108 -1.30 -11.40 -11.68
CA ALA A 108 -0.50 -10.20 -11.56
C ALA A 108 -1.31 -9.07 -10.90
N GLN A 109 -0.81 -8.55 -9.78
CA GLN A 109 -1.40 -7.41 -9.09
C GLN A 109 -0.43 -6.25 -9.09
N ARG A 110 -0.87 -5.11 -9.60
CA ARG A 110 -0.13 -3.84 -9.59
C ARG A 110 -0.89 -2.83 -8.77
N THR A 111 -0.19 -2.13 -7.89
CA THR A 111 -0.81 -1.14 -7.02
C THR A 111 0.04 0.13 -6.99
N TRP A 112 -0.62 1.27 -7.14
CA TRP A 112 -0.07 2.61 -6.93
C TRP A 112 -0.75 3.22 -5.72
N HIS A 113 0.04 3.84 -4.86
CA HIS A 113 -0.44 4.53 -3.68
C HIS A 113 0.25 5.89 -3.59
N ILE A 114 -0.52 6.96 -3.52
CA ILE A 114 0.00 8.33 -3.46
C ILE A 114 -0.72 9.06 -2.33
N VAL A 115 0.05 9.63 -1.41
CA VAL A 115 -0.47 10.29 -0.20
C VAL A 115 0.20 11.66 -0.02
N PRO A 116 -0.29 12.71 -0.69
CA PRO A 116 0.07 14.06 -0.32
C PRO A 116 -0.57 14.45 1.02
N ARG A 117 0.20 15.16 1.84
CA ARG A 117 -0.24 15.72 3.12
C ARG A 117 0.27 17.15 3.22
N LEU A 118 -0.56 18.01 3.74
CA LEU A 118 -0.24 19.40 4.08
C LEU A 118 -0.53 19.59 5.57
N GLU A 119 0.42 20.16 6.30
CA GLU A 119 0.24 20.61 7.67
C GLU A 119 0.70 22.05 7.76
N THR A 120 -0.16 22.95 8.24
CA THR A 120 0.15 24.39 8.32
C THR A 120 -0.51 25.03 9.53
N ASP A 121 0.21 25.95 10.17
CA ASP A 121 -0.31 26.83 11.21
C ASP A 121 -0.83 28.12 10.56
N LEU A 122 -2.11 28.14 10.23
CA LEU A 122 -2.77 29.32 9.63
C LEU A 122 -2.71 30.52 10.59
N PHE A 123 -2.90 30.25 11.88
CA PHE A 123 -2.79 31.22 12.95
C PHE A 123 -2.17 30.53 14.19
N ARG A 124 -1.75 31.30 15.18
CA ARG A 124 -1.21 30.75 16.45
C ARG A 124 -2.19 29.82 17.18
N TRP A 125 -3.46 29.95 16.87
CA TRP A 125 -4.56 29.20 17.48
C TRP A 125 -5.26 28.24 16.53
N LEU A 126 -4.85 28.18 15.24
CA LEU A 126 -5.48 27.33 14.22
C LEU A 126 -4.42 26.59 13.39
N THR A 127 -4.40 25.29 13.55
CA THR A 127 -3.61 24.37 12.71
C THR A 127 -4.53 23.62 11.75
N MET A 128 -4.17 23.55 10.50
CA MET A 128 -4.86 22.78 9.46
C MET A 128 -3.98 21.61 9.01
N LYS A 129 -4.59 20.44 8.92
CA LYS A 129 -3.98 19.25 8.31
C LYS A 129 -4.89 18.74 7.21
N TYR A 130 -4.34 18.56 6.03
CA TYR A 130 -5.03 17.93 4.91
C TYR A 130 -4.25 16.70 4.45
N LYS A 131 -4.96 15.62 4.22
CA LYS A 131 -4.41 14.35 3.74
C LYS A 131 -5.30 13.80 2.64
N LEU A 132 -4.68 13.45 1.52
CA LEU A 132 -5.32 12.72 0.44
C LEU A 132 -4.67 11.34 0.35
N ASN A 133 -5.47 10.28 0.37
CA ASN A 133 -5.01 8.93 0.04
C ASN A 133 -5.61 8.56 -1.32
N TYR A 134 -4.76 8.35 -2.30
CA TYR A 134 -5.12 7.82 -3.59
C TYR A 134 -4.50 6.44 -3.75
N ALA A 135 -5.33 5.44 -4.00
CA ALA A 135 -4.89 4.11 -4.33
C ALA A 135 -5.52 3.64 -5.64
N TYR A 136 -4.70 3.11 -6.52
CA TYR A 136 -5.12 2.50 -7.78
C TYR A 136 -4.52 1.11 -7.87
N SER A 137 -5.36 0.10 -8.09
CA SER A 137 -4.91 -1.27 -8.25
C SER A 137 -5.48 -1.92 -9.50
N ILE A 138 -4.65 -2.73 -10.15
CA ILE A 138 -5.02 -3.56 -11.28
C ILE A 138 -4.73 -5.00 -10.89
N LEU A 139 -5.74 -5.85 -11.00
CA LEU A 139 -5.63 -7.29 -10.87
C LEU A 139 -5.87 -7.90 -12.25
N ALA A 140 -4.84 -8.53 -12.80
CA ALA A 140 -4.90 -9.24 -14.06
C ALA A 140 -4.77 -10.74 -13.82
N LEU A 141 -5.76 -11.51 -14.26
CA LEU A 141 -5.74 -12.96 -14.31
C LEU A 141 -5.58 -13.36 -15.79
N GLU A 142 -4.69 -14.33 -16.07
CA GLU A 142 -4.41 -14.71 -17.46
C GLU A 142 -5.60 -15.40 -18.14
N ASP A 143 -6.55 -15.95 -17.36
CA ASP A 143 -7.80 -16.57 -17.85
C ASP A 143 -8.93 -15.56 -18.08
N GLU A 144 -8.73 -14.28 -17.76
CA GLU A 144 -9.72 -13.22 -17.95
C GLU A 144 -9.29 -12.23 -19.03
N GLU A 145 -10.16 -11.94 -19.97
CA GLU A 145 -9.92 -10.94 -21.04
C GLU A 145 -9.79 -9.52 -20.49
N THR A 146 -10.38 -9.26 -19.31
CA THR A 146 -10.43 -7.94 -18.70
C THR A 146 -9.83 -7.93 -17.31
N ALA A 147 -8.84 -7.07 -17.09
CA ALA A 147 -8.27 -6.85 -15.77
C ALA A 147 -9.24 -6.07 -14.86
N THR A 148 -9.41 -6.52 -13.63
CA THR A 148 -10.16 -5.78 -12.61
C THR A 148 -9.37 -4.55 -12.14
N ARG A 149 -10.01 -3.39 -12.18
CA ARG A 149 -9.42 -2.11 -11.77
C ARG A 149 -10.18 -1.55 -10.57
N ASN A 150 -9.45 -1.17 -9.54
CA ASN A 150 -10.02 -0.54 -8.37
C ASN A 150 -9.34 0.80 -8.14
N ILE A 151 -10.15 1.84 -7.90
CA ILE A 151 -9.70 3.18 -7.53
C ILE A 151 -10.31 3.49 -6.18
N SER A 152 -9.49 3.96 -5.25
CA SER A 152 -9.92 4.43 -3.94
C SER A 152 -9.33 5.80 -3.68
N LEU A 153 -10.19 6.73 -3.33
CA LEU A 153 -9.83 8.09 -2.96
C LEU A 153 -10.41 8.41 -1.57
N ASN A 154 -9.54 8.72 -0.64
CA ASN A 154 -9.94 9.15 0.70
C ASN A 154 -9.29 10.51 1.00
N GLN A 155 -10.12 11.48 1.38
CA GLN A 155 -9.71 12.82 1.77
C GLN A 155 -10.03 13.04 3.24
N GLN A 156 -9.09 13.60 3.97
CA GLN A 156 -9.25 13.95 5.37
C GLN A 156 -8.78 15.38 5.59
N LEU A 157 -9.63 16.20 6.17
CA LEU A 157 -9.33 17.54 6.63
C LEU A 157 -9.49 17.59 8.16
N SER A 158 -8.45 17.99 8.87
CA SER A 158 -8.47 18.23 10.30
C SER A 158 -8.17 19.71 10.57
N LEU A 159 -9.00 20.35 11.35
CA LEU A 159 -8.83 21.72 11.84
C LEU A 159 -8.72 21.66 13.36
N ARG A 160 -7.57 22.02 13.87
CA ARG A 160 -7.33 22.11 15.31
C ARG A 160 -7.35 23.57 15.75
N PHE A 161 -8.28 23.89 16.62
CA PHE A 161 -8.49 25.22 17.18
C PHE A 161 -8.05 25.23 18.66
N SER A 162 -7.09 26.07 19.01
CA SER A 162 -6.52 26.18 20.35
C SER A 162 -6.43 27.66 20.77
N PRO A 163 -7.56 28.31 21.10
CA PRO A 163 -7.61 29.74 21.39
C PRO A 163 -6.89 30.10 22.70
N PHE A 164 -6.83 29.16 23.64
CA PHE A 164 -6.20 29.32 24.93
C PHE A 164 -5.33 28.12 25.26
N ALA A 165 -4.30 28.30 26.10
CA ALA A 165 -3.32 27.26 26.44
C ALA A 165 -3.92 25.95 27.04
N LYS A 166 -5.15 26.01 27.55
CA LYS A 166 -5.83 24.88 28.21
C LYS A 166 -7.05 24.35 27.44
N VAL A 167 -7.38 24.94 26.29
CA VAL A 167 -8.56 24.57 25.52
C VAL A 167 -8.14 24.27 24.08
N SER A 168 -8.40 23.06 23.63
CA SER A 168 -8.24 22.70 22.23
C SER A 168 -9.46 21.93 21.73
N MET A 169 -9.91 22.25 20.52
CA MET A 169 -10.96 21.54 19.80
C MET A 169 -10.41 21.06 18.47
N GLU A 170 -10.86 19.91 18.03
CA GLU A 170 -10.49 19.35 16.73
C GLU A 170 -11.75 18.99 15.96
N LEU A 171 -11.83 19.49 14.73
CA LEU A 171 -12.85 19.13 13.75
C LEU A 171 -12.20 18.27 12.67
N VAL A 172 -12.73 17.09 12.43
CA VAL A 172 -12.26 16.19 11.39
C VAL A 172 -13.40 15.94 10.40
N ALA A 173 -13.12 16.17 9.12
CA ALA A 173 -14.02 15.85 8.03
C ALA A 173 -13.33 14.80 7.13
N GLU A 174 -14.06 13.75 6.78
CA GLU A 174 -13.57 12.67 5.94
C GLU A 174 -14.53 12.44 4.76
N HIS A 175 -13.95 12.23 3.58
CA HIS A 175 -14.71 11.91 2.37
C HIS A 175 -14.07 10.69 1.71
N TYR A 176 -14.90 9.68 1.41
CA TYR A 176 -14.51 8.42 0.78
C TYR A 176 -15.19 8.29 -0.58
N HIS A 177 -14.40 7.91 -1.58
CA HIS A 177 -14.89 7.55 -2.92
C HIS A 177 -14.20 6.27 -3.36
N ASN A 178 -14.98 5.25 -3.72
CA ASN A 178 -14.54 3.94 -4.21
C ASN A 178 -15.11 3.67 -5.59
#